data_d8dd30953ecf24c44ce031ffa8c37fc2
#
_entry.id   d8dd30953ecf24c44ce031ffa8c37fc2
#
_cell.length_a   1.000
_cell.length_b   1.000
_cell.length_c   1.000
_cell.angle_alpha   90.00
_cell.angle_beta   90.00
_cell.angle_gamma   90.00
#
_symmetry.space_group_name_H-M   'P 1'
#
loop_
_entity.id
_entity.type
_entity.pdbx_description
1 polymer ?
#
loop_
_entity_poly.entity_id
_entity_poly.type
_entity_poly.pdbx_seq_one_letter_code
_entity_poly.pdbx_strand_id
1 'polypeptide(L)'
;SGTADKAENTPIGSGPYVYKDGLFSKNENYGGNVNIPEIKLYEIEDFTYAENALEIGNVNFLFKDMSDSIYRHVSVDSSTVNMNNFVFLGINDTNGVLSSFAVRTAVYYAIDKKDIASSSYQGYATAAPLLFNPAFSELSGVTNVNSAESANIDKAKSILTKTGYNKYAKDGSLTNGSQNLKVSLLVNSENSFRTAAANSIAESLRSIGFNVTVDAVPLDKYNQKISSGDFNLYLGEIKLTENLDLRPFF
;
A
#
# COMPACT_ATOMS: atom_id res chain seq x y z
N SER A 1 22.50 9.57 -43.98
CA SER A 1 21.56 10.13 -43.02
C SER A 1 20.14 9.86 -43.55
N GLY A 2 19.60 8.69 -43.18
CA GLY A 2 18.24 8.32 -43.52
C GLY A 2 17.33 8.82 -42.42
N THR A 3 16.44 9.73 -42.71
CA THR A 3 15.25 10.05 -41.95
C THR A 3 14.36 8.81 -41.95
N ALA A 4 14.32 8.09 -40.84
CA ALA A 4 13.28 7.08 -40.65
C ALA A 4 11.95 7.84 -40.63
N ASP A 5 11.11 7.65 -41.63
CA ASP A 5 9.72 8.02 -41.61
C ASP A 5 9.11 7.38 -40.36
N LYS A 6 8.66 8.21 -39.42
CA LYS A 6 7.75 7.77 -38.38
C LYS A 6 6.47 7.37 -39.09
N ALA A 7 6.36 6.09 -39.45
CA ALA A 7 5.09 5.53 -39.82
C ALA A 7 4.13 5.79 -38.65
N GLU A 8 3.07 6.56 -38.90
CA GLU A 8 1.93 6.65 -37.99
C GLU A 8 1.27 5.29 -37.96
N ASN A 9 1.86 4.38 -37.16
CA ASN A 9 1.29 3.06 -36.93
C ASN A 9 0.13 3.25 -35.96
N THR A 10 -1.03 3.54 -36.48
CA THR A 10 -2.28 3.39 -35.75
C THR A 10 -2.35 1.89 -35.33
N PRO A 11 -2.33 1.57 -34.05
CA PRO A 11 -2.34 0.17 -33.62
C PRO A 11 -3.62 -0.52 -34.12
N ILE A 12 -3.46 -1.58 -34.90
CA ILE A 12 -4.58 -2.41 -35.35
C ILE A 12 -4.79 -3.48 -34.29
N GLY A 13 -5.85 -3.34 -33.52
CA GLY A 13 -6.20 -4.28 -32.46
C GLY A 13 -7.46 -5.09 -32.80
N SER A 14 -7.60 -6.25 -32.22
CA SER A 14 -8.82 -7.08 -32.25
C SER A 14 -9.83 -6.71 -31.14
N GLY A 15 -9.57 -5.66 -30.39
CA GLY A 15 -10.39 -5.21 -29.26
C GLY A 15 -11.67 -4.48 -29.69
N PRO A 16 -12.51 -4.08 -28.71
CA PRO A 16 -13.82 -3.47 -28.95
C PRO A 16 -13.76 -2.07 -29.57
N TYR A 17 -12.60 -1.41 -29.52
CA TYR A 17 -12.43 -0.04 -30.01
C TYR A 17 -11.24 0.10 -30.96
N VAL A 18 -11.37 1.05 -31.91
CA VAL A 18 -10.31 1.54 -32.78
C VAL A 18 -9.95 2.96 -32.33
N TYR A 19 -8.66 3.22 -32.10
CA TYR A 19 -8.17 4.54 -31.70
C TYR A 19 -7.72 5.33 -32.92
N LYS A 20 -8.18 6.59 -33.04
CA LYS A 20 -7.72 7.55 -34.02
C LYS A 20 -7.87 8.98 -33.49
N ASP A 21 -6.81 9.78 -33.57
CA ASP A 21 -6.81 11.22 -33.25
C ASP A 21 -7.43 11.57 -31.87
N GLY A 22 -7.12 10.81 -30.83
CA GLY A 22 -7.63 11.04 -29.47
C GLY A 22 -9.02 10.46 -29.19
N LEU A 23 -9.64 9.82 -30.19
CA LEU A 23 -10.97 9.21 -30.09
C LEU A 23 -10.88 7.69 -30.22
N PHE A 24 -11.53 6.98 -29.32
CA PHE A 24 -11.81 5.56 -29.45
C PHE A 24 -13.23 5.38 -29.99
N SER A 25 -13.36 4.86 -31.21
CA SER A 25 -14.63 4.51 -31.83
C SER A 25 -14.84 3.01 -31.82
N LYS A 26 -16.09 2.58 -31.77
CA LYS A 26 -16.46 1.17 -31.82
C LYS A 26 -15.79 0.46 -33.02
N ASN A 27 -15.19 -0.70 -32.77
CA ASN A 27 -14.63 -1.55 -33.80
C ASN A 27 -15.74 -2.41 -34.41
N GLU A 28 -16.13 -2.13 -35.65
CA GLU A 28 -17.20 -2.87 -36.36
C GLU A 28 -16.84 -4.34 -36.62
N ASN A 29 -15.55 -4.71 -36.55
CA ASN A 29 -15.08 -6.08 -36.71
C ASN A 29 -14.99 -6.84 -35.38
N TYR A 30 -15.35 -6.21 -34.25
CA TYR A 30 -15.36 -6.87 -32.94
C TYR A 30 -16.63 -7.72 -32.80
N GLY A 31 -16.46 -9.03 -32.52
CA GLY A 31 -17.57 -9.98 -32.40
C GLY A 31 -18.40 -9.87 -31.13
N GLY A 32 -18.00 -9.04 -30.16
CA GLY A 32 -18.71 -8.82 -28.89
C GLY A 32 -19.63 -7.60 -28.91
N ASN A 33 -20.40 -7.42 -27.84
CA ASN A 33 -21.28 -6.26 -27.69
C ASN A 33 -20.49 -5.03 -27.18
N VAL A 34 -20.71 -3.88 -27.81
CA VAL A 34 -20.13 -2.59 -27.43
C VAL A 34 -21.25 -1.58 -27.20
N ASN A 35 -21.50 -1.25 -25.92
CA ASN A 35 -22.61 -0.37 -25.53
C ASN A 35 -22.26 1.11 -25.60
N ILE A 36 -20.99 1.48 -25.47
CA ILE A 36 -20.52 2.86 -25.57
C ILE A 36 -19.90 3.06 -26.96
N PRO A 37 -20.51 3.85 -27.85
CA PRO A 37 -20.05 3.94 -29.24
C PRO A 37 -18.72 4.67 -29.39
N GLU A 38 -18.47 5.66 -28.54
CA GLU A 38 -17.27 6.52 -28.60
C GLU A 38 -16.75 6.87 -27.21
N ILE A 39 -15.41 6.87 -27.05
CA ILE A 39 -14.71 7.31 -25.83
C ILE A 39 -13.68 8.35 -26.25
N LYS A 40 -13.82 9.57 -25.74
CA LYS A 40 -12.86 10.66 -25.94
C LYS A 40 -11.98 10.79 -24.72
N LEU A 41 -10.66 10.83 -24.91
CA LEU A 41 -9.70 11.11 -23.84
C LEU A 41 -9.52 12.62 -23.68
N TYR A 42 -9.52 13.05 -22.43
CA TYR A 42 -9.15 14.42 -22.05
C TYR A 42 -7.87 14.35 -21.21
N GLU A 43 -6.86 15.09 -21.62
CA GLU A 43 -5.65 15.30 -20.84
C GLU A 43 -5.91 16.44 -19.84
N ILE A 44 -5.80 16.13 -18.56
CA ILE A 44 -6.01 17.10 -17.48
C ILE A 44 -4.83 16.95 -16.53
N GLU A 45 -4.00 17.98 -16.41
CA GLU A 45 -2.76 17.95 -15.63
C GLU A 45 -3.01 17.89 -14.11
N ASP A 46 -4.08 18.54 -13.63
CA ASP A 46 -4.42 18.61 -12.22
C ASP A 46 -5.68 17.79 -11.93
N PHE A 47 -5.55 16.85 -10.99
CA PHE A 47 -6.64 15.96 -10.62
C PHE A 47 -7.85 16.70 -10.02
N THR A 48 -7.64 17.83 -9.33
CA THR A 48 -8.72 18.68 -8.81
C THR A 48 -9.57 19.27 -9.94
N TYR A 49 -8.95 19.64 -11.06
CA TYR A 49 -9.70 20.06 -12.26
C TYR A 49 -10.47 18.91 -12.89
N ALA A 50 -9.91 17.69 -12.87
CA ALA A 50 -10.60 16.50 -13.35
C ALA A 50 -11.86 16.19 -12.51
N GLU A 51 -11.77 16.30 -11.19
CA GLU A 51 -12.90 16.13 -10.28
C GLU A 51 -13.98 17.18 -10.54
N ASN A 52 -13.62 18.45 -10.69
CA ASN A 52 -14.56 19.51 -11.01
C ASN A 52 -15.24 19.28 -12.38
N ALA A 53 -14.47 18.85 -13.39
CA ALA A 53 -15.01 18.56 -14.73
C ALA A 53 -16.01 17.39 -14.69
N LEU A 54 -15.80 16.41 -13.82
CA LEU A 54 -16.74 15.32 -13.59
C LEU A 54 -18.03 15.81 -12.91
N GLU A 55 -17.91 16.64 -11.86
CA GLU A 55 -19.08 17.20 -11.15
C GLU A 55 -19.99 18.05 -12.04
N ILE A 56 -19.42 18.83 -12.96
CA ILE A 56 -20.21 19.67 -13.87
C ILE A 56 -20.59 18.96 -15.19
N GLY A 57 -20.24 17.69 -15.34
CA GLY A 57 -20.61 16.85 -16.49
C GLY A 57 -19.79 17.06 -17.77
N ASN A 58 -18.68 17.77 -17.71
CA ASN A 58 -17.75 17.92 -18.85
C ASN A 58 -16.93 16.65 -19.10
N VAL A 59 -16.74 15.82 -18.06
CA VAL A 59 -16.16 14.48 -18.08
C VAL A 59 -17.21 13.52 -17.53
N ASN A 60 -17.36 12.35 -18.16
CA ASN A 60 -18.38 11.37 -17.77
C ASN A 60 -17.81 10.19 -17.00
N PHE A 61 -16.48 10.01 -17.02
CA PHE A 61 -15.78 8.95 -16.31
C PHE A 61 -14.42 9.43 -15.85
N LEU A 62 -14.09 9.13 -14.60
CA LEU A 62 -12.79 9.40 -14.00
C LEU A 62 -12.36 8.16 -13.23
N PHE A 63 -11.14 7.70 -13.47
CA PHE A 63 -10.49 6.67 -12.68
C PHE A 63 -9.41 7.30 -11.79
N LYS A 64 -9.41 6.96 -10.51
CA LYS A 64 -8.39 7.39 -9.58
C LYS A 64 -7.81 6.22 -8.81
N ASP A 65 -6.47 6.16 -8.76
CA ASP A 65 -5.75 5.32 -7.81
C ASP A 65 -5.79 5.99 -6.42
N MET A 66 -6.40 5.31 -5.46
CA MET A 66 -6.56 5.81 -4.08
C MET A 66 -5.40 5.37 -3.17
N SER A 67 -4.32 4.81 -3.71
CA SER A 67 -3.20 4.28 -2.90
C SER A 67 -2.25 5.35 -2.38
N ASP A 68 -2.25 6.56 -2.94
CA ASP A 68 -1.20 7.56 -2.71
C ASP A 68 -1.67 8.88 -2.09
N SER A 69 -2.96 9.24 -2.12
CA SER A 69 -3.38 10.58 -1.75
C SER A 69 -4.77 10.68 -1.12
N ILE A 70 -4.98 11.82 -0.44
CA ILE A 70 -6.28 12.20 0.12
C ILE A 70 -7.27 12.44 -1.02
N TYR A 71 -8.45 11.87 -0.89
CA TYR A 71 -9.55 12.00 -1.82
C TYR A 71 -10.49 13.13 -1.40
N ARG A 72 -10.85 14.01 -2.36
CA ARG A 72 -11.98 14.91 -2.21
C ARG A 72 -13.26 14.13 -2.53
N HIS A 73 -14.23 14.15 -1.67
CA HIS A 73 -15.54 13.55 -1.96
C HIS A 73 -16.21 14.28 -3.12
N VAL A 74 -16.50 13.55 -4.19
CA VAL A 74 -17.25 14.05 -5.35
C VAL A 74 -18.64 13.45 -5.32
N SER A 75 -19.68 14.27 -5.47
CA SER A 75 -21.09 13.83 -5.40
C SER A 75 -21.54 13.27 -6.75
N VAL A 76 -20.95 12.14 -7.14
CA VAL A 76 -21.28 11.40 -8.36
C VAL A 76 -21.38 9.91 -8.05
N ASP A 77 -22.04 9.16 -8.95
CA ASP A 77 -22.05 7.70 -8.86
C ASP A 77 -20.62 7.14 -8.95
N SER A 78 -20.24 6.34 -7.97
CA SER A 78 -18.90 5.77 -7.90
C SER A 78 -18.93 4.30 -7.56
N SER A 79 -17.94 3.57 -8.04
CA SER A 79 -17.68 2.19 -7.63
C SER A 79 -16.19 2.02 -7.31
N THR A 80 -15.89 1.19 -6.32
CA THR A 80 -14.52 0.89 -5.91
C THR A 80 -14.10 -0.45 -6.46
N VAL A 81 -12.90 -0.49 -7.04
CA VAL A 81 -12.26 -1.71 -7.54
C VAL A 81 -11.01 -1.96 -6.73
N ASN A 82 -10.85 -3.19 -6.20
CA ASN A 82 -9.64 -3.56 -5.48
C ASN A 82 -8.46 -3.61 -6.44
N MET A 83 -7.38 -2.91 -6.06
CA MET A 83 -6.10 -2.94 -6.76
C MET A 83 -5.16 -3.98 -6.15
N ASN A 84 -4.12 -4.34 -6.88
CA ASN A 84 -3.12 -5.31 -6.42
C ASN A 84 -1.96 -4.64 -5.66
N ASN A 85 -2.15 -3.41 -5.18
CA ASN A 85 -1.16 -2.72 -4.34
C ASN A 85 -1.17 -3.34 -2.94
N PHE A 86 -0.02 -3.80 -2.49
CA PHE A 86 0.15 -4.43 -1.18
C PHE A 86 1.13 -3.63 -0.33
N VAL A 87 0.62 -3.10 0.79
CA VAL A 87 1.42 -2.38 1.78
C VAL A 87 1.81 -3.33 2.90
N PHE A 88 3.08 -3.28 3.31
CA PHE A 88 3.63 -4.18 4.32
C PHE A 88 4.63 -3.48 5.23
N LEU A 89 4.80 -4.02 6.44
CA LEU A 89 5.85 -3.62 7.36
C LEU A 89 7.06 -4.52 7.15
N GLY A 90 8.13 -3.97 6.58
CA GLY A 90 9.41 -4.65 6.47
C GLY A 90 10.23 -4.50 7.76
N ILE A 91 10.98 -5.54 8.10
CA ILE A 91 11.77 -5.61 9.34
C ILE A 91 13.21 -5.94 9.00
N ASN A 92 14.14 -5.10 9.46
CA ASN A 92 15.56 -5.43 9.43
C ASN A 92 15.89 -6.30 10.66
N ASP A 93 16.08 -7.58 10.43
CA ASP A 93 16.36 -8.58 11.51
C ASP A 93 17.83 -8.94 11.65
N THR A 94 18.71 -8.24 10.92
CA THR A 94 20.16 -8.55 10.92
C THR A 94 20.83 -8.21 12.23
N ASN A 95 20.32 -7.23 12.97
CA ASN A 95 20.92 -6.78 14.23
C ASN A 95 19.88 -6.11 15.17
N GLY A 96 20.34 -5.77 16.39
CA GLY A 96 19.53 -5.07 17.38
C GLY A 96 18.39 -5.92 17.94
N VAL A 97 17.38 -5.27 18.49
CA VAL A 97 16.26 -5.93 19.18
C VAL A 97 15.38 -6.75 18.23
N LEU A 98 15.33 -6.37 16.97
CA LEU A 98 14.52 -7.05 15.95
C LEU A 98 15.16 -8.32 15.40
N SER A 99 16.42 -8.65 15.75
CA SER A 99 16.99 -9.97 15.46
C SER A 99 16.31 -11.08 16.27
N SER A 100 15.68 -10.74 17.40
CA SER A 100 14.90 -11.69 18.20
C SER A 100 13.56 -12.01 17.54
N PHE A 101 13.33 -13.29 17.21
CA PHE A 101 12.05 -13.78 16.70
C PHE A 101 10.87 -13.43 17.63
N ALA A 102 11.08 -13.56 18.96
CA ALA A 102 10.04 -13.24 19.94
C ALA A 102 9.67 -11.74 19.91
N VAL A 103 10.65 -10.84 19.73
CA VAL A 103 10.38 -9.41 19.61
C VAL A 103 9.59 -9.12 18.33
N ARG A 104 9.97 -9.71 17.19
CA ARG A 104 9.20 -9.60 15.93
C ARG A 104 7.77 -10.14 16.07
N THR A 105 7.60 -11.24 16.80
CA THR A 105 6.27 -11.79 17.12
C THR A 105 5.45 -10.83 17.96
N ALA A 106 6.05 -10.15 18.93
CA ALA A 106 5.36 -9.13 19.72
C ALA A 106 4.95 -7.93 18.85
N VAL A 107 5.80 -7.47 17.92
CA VAL A 107 5.46 -6.45 16.91
C VAL A 107 4.24 -6.87 16.10
N TYR A 108 4.20 -8.13 15.61
CA TYR A 108 3.05 -8.66 14.85
C TYR A 108 1.74 -8.57 15.64
N TYR A 109 1.75 -8.99 16.93
CA TYR A 109 0.53 -8.96 17.75
C TYR A 109 0.12 -7.55 18.20
N ALA A 110 1.01 -6.58 18.17
CA ALA A 110 0.70 -5.22 18.58
C ALA A 110 -0.07 -4.42 17.50
N ILE A 111 0.03 -4.82 16.24
CA ILE A 111 -0.47 -4.03 15.10
C ILE A 111 -1.89 -4.48 14.73
N ASP A 112 -2.85 -3.57 14.80
CA ASP A 112 -4.21 -3.77 14.30
C ASP A 112 -4.31 -3.38 12.83
N LYS A 113 -4.24 -4.37 11.95
CA LYS A 113 -4.31 -4.15 10.50
C LYS A 113 -5.69 -3.65 10.05
N LYS A 114 -6.77 -4.04 10.75
CA LYS A 114 -8.13 -3.60 10.40
C LYS A 114 -8.33 -2.14 10.76
N ASP A 115 -7.85 -1.73 11.93
CA ASP A 115 -7.91 -0.34 12.33
C ASP A 115 -7.08 0.54 11.38
N ILE A 116 -5.87 0.14 11.01
CA ILE A 116 -5.04 0.86 10.03
C ILE A 116 -5.77 1.00 8.68
N ALA A 117 -6.37 -0.07 8.17
CA ALA A 117 -7.10 -0.04 6.91
C ALA A 117 -8.31 0.90 6.95
N SER A 118 -9.04 0.94 8.07
CA SER A 118 -10.23 1.79 8.22
C SER A 118 -9.88 3.24 8.57
N SER A 119 -8.93 3.47 9.48
CA SER A 119 -8.61 4.80 9.99
C SER A 119 -7.54 5.50 9.16
N SER A 120 -6.37 4.88 8.97
CA SER A 120 -5.25 5.50 8.28
C SER A 120 -5.46 5.58 6.76
N TYR A 121 -6.12 4.59 6.17
CA TYR A 121 -6.48 4.55 4.75
C TYR A 121 -7.93 4.96 4.47
N GLN A 122 -8.66 5.46 5.47
CA GLN A 122 -10.05 5.95 5.34
C GLN A 122 -11.00 4.93 4.69
N GLY A 123 -10.76 3.63 4.87
CA GLY A 123 -11.53 2.55 4.26
C GLY A 123 -11.15 2.21 2.80
N TYR A 124 -10.16 2.89 2.20
CA TYR A 124 -9.67 2.58 0.85
C TYR A 124 -8.68 1.42 0.81
N ALA A 125 -8.42 0.76 1.94
CA ALA A 125 -7.62 -0.44 2.02
C ALA A 125 -8.38 -1.55 2.74
N THR A 126 -7.98 -2.79 2.47
CA THR A 126 -8.47 -3.98 3.17
C THR A 126 -7.32 -4.65 3.90
N ALA A 127 -7.53 -5.02 5.16
CA ALA A 127 -6.53 -5.73 5.94
C ALA A 127 -6.26 -7.11 5.31
N ALA A 128 -5.01 -7.34 4.89
CA ALA A 128 -4.59 -8.55 4.23
C ALA A 128 -4.04 -9.56 5.25
N PRO A 129 -4.60 -10.79 5.33
CA PRO A 129 -4.08 -11.85 6.19
C PRO A 129 -2.82 -12.52 5.62
N LEU A 130 -2.66 -12.49 4.30
CA LEU A 130 -1.55 -13.11 3.57
C LEU A 130 -0.90 -12.13 2.60
N LEU A 131 0.24 -12.55 2.03
CA LEU A 131 0.98 -11.84 0.98
C LEU A 131 0.34 -11.94 -0.42
N PHE A 132 -0.92 -12.32 -0.49
CA PHE A 132 -1.65 -12.50 -1.75
C PHE A 132 -2.96 -11.71 -1.73
N ASN A 133 -3.39 -11.26 -2.89
CA ASN A 133 -4.73 -10.70 -3.02
C ASN A 133 -5.75 -11.85 -2.86
N PRO A 134 -6.64 -11.80 -1.86
CA PRO A 134 -7.63 -12.87 -1.63
C PRO A 134 -8.64 -13.03 -2.77
N ALA A 135 -8.72 -12.07 -3.70
CA ALA A 135 -9.56 -12.14 -4.89
C ALA A 135 -8.96 -12.99 -6.02
N PHE A 136 -7.71 -13.45 -5.90
CA PHE A 136 -7.12 -14.33 -6.90
C PHE A 136 -7.82 -15.68 -6.92
N SER A 137 -8.19 -16.14 -8.12
CA SER A 137 -8.96 -17.39 -8.32
C SER A 137 -8.27 -18.62 -7.74
N GLU A 138 -6.93 -18.63 -7.76
CA GLU A 138 -6.08 -19.69 -7.22
C GLU A 138 -6.22 -19.86 -5.71
N LEU A 139 -6.68 -18.84 -5.01
CA LEU A 139 -6.91 -18.85 -3.57
C LEU A 139 -8.35 -19.17 -3.17
N SER A 140 -9.26 -19.37 -4.12
CA SER A 140 -10.69 -19.56 -3.88
C SER A 140 -11.04 -20.80 -3.03
N GLY A 141 -10.13 -21.76 -2.89
CA GLY A 141 -10.28 -22.96 -2.05
C GLY A 141 -9.53 -22.93 -0.73
N VAL A 142 -8.80 -21.88 -0.44
CA VAL A 142 -8.00 -21.78 0.79
C VAL A 142 -8.89 -21.31 1.94
N THR A 143 -9.36 -22.28 2.75
CA THR A 143 -10.12 -22.03 3.97
C THR A 143 -9.17 -21.61 5.08
N ASN A 144 -9.24 -20.68 5.82
CA ASN A 144 -8.39 -20.10 6.89
C ASN A 144 -7.56 -18.87 6.48
N VAL A 145 -7.82 -18.30 5.32
CA VAL A 145 -7.29 -16.99 4.92
C VAL A 145 -8.13 -15.86 5.54
N ASN A 146 -9.02 -16.23 6.43
CA ASN A 146 -10.15 -15.43 6.86
C ASN A 146 -9.79 -14.51 8.01
N SER A 147 -9.41 -13.37 7.74
CA SER A 147 -9.29 -12.22 8.60
C SER A 147 -7.87 -11.98 9.14
N ALA A 148 -7.34 -10.86 8.75
CA ALA A 148 -6.29 -10.21 9.55
C ALA A 148 -6.77 -10.21 11.01
N GLU A 149 -5.99 -10.81 11.91
CA GLU A 149 -6.30 -10.79 13.33
C GLU A 149 -6.25 -9.34 13.84
N SER A 150 -7.16 -8.98 14.73
CA SER A 150 -7.06 -7.74 15.47
C SER A 150 -5.84 -7.77 16.38
N ALA A 151 -5.33 -6.61 16.78
CA ALA A 151 -4.22 -6.54 17.71
C ALA A 151 -4.51 -7.32 19.02
N ASN A 152 -3.47 -7.94 19.54
CA ASN A 152 -3.49 -8.60 20.85
C ASN A 152 -2.36 -8.04 21.72
N ILE A 153 -2.61 -6.88 22.31
CA ILE A 153 -1.64 -6.13 23.11
C ILE A 153 -1.16 -6.94 24.34
N ASP A 154 -2.05 -7.67 24.99
CA ASP A 154 -1.70 -8.47 26.17
C ASP A 154 -0.76 -9.63 25.79
N LYS A 155 -1.01 -10.27 24.65
CA LYS A 155 -0.12 -11.30 24.11
C LYS A 155 1.24 -10.72 23.73
N ALA A 156 1.27 -9.57 23.08
CA ALA A 156 2.52 -8.88 22.75
C ALA A 156 3.35 -8.56 24.00
N LYS A 157 2.73 -7.96 25.02
CA LYS A 157 3.38 -7.66 26.31
C LYS A 157 3.86 -8.91 27.03
N SER A 158 3.06 -9.98 27.04
CA SER A 158 3.43 -11.27 27.64
C SER A 158 4.69 -11.86 26.99
N ILE A 159 4.78 -11.80 25.64
CA ILE A 159 5.95 -12.26 24.90
C ILE A 159 7.20 -11.46 25.30
N LEU A 160 7.10 -10.14 25.32
CA LEU A 160 8.22 -9.27 25.69
C LEU A 160 8.68 -9.53 27.12
N THR A 161 7.75 -9.67 28.06
CA THR A 161 8.07 -10.00 29.48
C THR A 161 8.80 -11.34 29.62
N LYS A 162 8.33 -12.37 28.89
CA LYS A 162 8.96 -13.70 28.89
C LYS A 162 10.38 -13.70 28.30
N THR A 163 10.69 -12.73 27.46
CA THR A 163 12.03 -12.55 26.87
C THR A 163 12.88 -11.53 27.61
N GLY A 164 12.45 -11.15 28.82
CA GLY A 164 13.23 -10.34 29.75
C GLY A 164 12.99 -8.84 29.67
N TYR A 165 12.16 -8.36 28.73
CA TYR A 165 11.80 -6.94 28.62
C TYR A 165 10.73 -6.59 29.66
N ASN A 166 11.14 -6.31 30.88
CA ASN A 166 10.26 -6.08 32.02
C ASN A 166 10.65 -4.90 32.91
N LYS A 167 11.65 -4.12 32.50
CA LYS A 167 12.09 -2.89 33.16
C LYS A 167 12.04 -1.73 32.18
N TYR A 168 11.90 -0.52 32.68
CA TYR A 168 11.98 0.68 31.86
C TYR A 168 13.36 1.26 31.87
N ALA A 169 13.88 1.61 30.70
CA ALA A 169 15.08 2.39 30.49
C ALA A 169 14.80 3.90 30.69
N LYS A 170 15.88 4.71 30.72
CA LYS A 170 15.76 6.17 30.90
C LYS A 170 14.98 6.88 29.78
N ASP A 171 14.94 6.30 28.58
CA ASP A 171 14.23 6.81 27.42
C ASP A 171 12.75 6.35 27.34
N GLY A 172 12.25 5.70 28.40
CA GLY A 172 10.89 5.20 28.53
C GLY A 172 10.62 3.89 27.80
N SER A 173 11.59 3.32 27.08
CA SER A 173 11.43 2.01 26.46
C SER A 173 11.60 0.87 27.45
N LEU A 174 11.01 -0.30 27.15
CA LEU A 174 11.33 -1.52 27.89
C LEU A 174 12.76 -1.99 27.55
N THR A 175 13.43 -2.58 28.54
CA THR A 175 14.77 -3.14 28.44
C THR A 175 14.86 -4.51 29.11
N ASN A 176 15.72 -5.37 28.59
CA ASN A 176 16.14 -6.62 29.22
C ASN A 176 17.48 -6.49 29.95
N GLY A 177 17.99 -5.27 30.13
CA GLY A 177 19.28 -4.96 30.73
C GLY A 177 20.43 -4.88 29.74
N SER A 178 20.35 -5.55 28.61
CA SER A 178 21.36 -5.50 27.53
C SER A 178 20.92 -4.64 26.35
N GLN A 179 19.64 -4.65 26.03
CA GLN A 179 19.07 -3.93 24.89
C GLN A 179 17.77 -3.24 25.30
N ASN A 180 17.55 -2.06 24.74
CA ASN A 180 16.32 -1.29 24.86
C ASN A 180 15.44 -1.49 23.65
N LEU A 181 14.13 -1.57 23.81
CA LEU A 181 13.17 -1.61 22.69
C LEU A 181 13.09 -0.26 22.01
N LYS A 182 14.13 0.12 21.28
CA LYS A 182 14.21 1.36 20.52
C LYS A 182 14.37 1.05 19.04
N VAL A 183 13.49 1.62 18.20
CA VAL A 183 13.46 1.40 16.75
C VAL A 183 13.11 2.67 16.00
N SER A 184 13.57 2.76 14.76
CA SER A 184 13.08 3.71 13.77
C SER A 184 12.11 3.02 12.81
N LEU A 185 11.08 3.75 12.38
CA LEU A 185 10.13 3.33 11.35
C LEU A 185 10.23 4.30 10.17
N LEU A 186 10.86 3.83 9.09
CA LEU A 186 11.06 4.58 7.86
C LEU A 186 9.77 4.58 7.03
N VAL A 187 9.37 5.74 6.53
CA VAL A 187 8.19 5.91 5.66
C VAL A 187 8.41 7.01 4.62
N ASN A 188 7.86 6.83 3.42
CA ASN A 188 7.78 7.89 2.42
C ASN A 188 6.80 8.98 2.86
N SER A 189 7.31 10.22 3.05
CA SER A 189 6.52 11.37 3.51
C SER A 189 5.56 11.94 2.46
N GLU A 190 5.73 11.59 1.20
CA GLU A 190 4.90 12.09 0.09
C GLU A 190 3.55 11.36 -0.01
N ASN A 191 3.40 10.24 0.70
CA ASN A 191 2.15 9.49 0.78
C ASN A 191 1.50 9.68 2.15
N SER A 192 0.38 10.41 2.19
CA SER A 192 -0.32 10.77 3.43
C SER A 192 -0.90 9.56 4.15
N PHE A 193 -1.41 8.56 3.43
CA PHE A 193 -1.97 7.34 4.01
C PHE A 193 -0.87 6.51 4.67
N ARG A 194 0.28 6.36 4.02
CA ARG A 194 1.43 5.65 4.61
C ARG A 194 1.97 6.36 5.84
N THR A 195 2.04 7.70 5.81
CA THR A 195 2.46 8.47 6.97
C THR A 195 1.49 8.30 8.14
N ALA A 196 0.18 8.32 7.89
CA ALA A 196 -0.84 8.05 8.89
C ALA A 196 -0.70 6.61 9.45
N ALA A 197 -0.56 5.62 8.57
CA ALA A 197 -0.36 4.22 8.96
C ALA A 197 0.93 4.03 9.79
N ALA A 198 2.03 4.67 9.41
CA ALA A 198 3.28 4.62 10.19
C ALA A 198 3.12 5.21 11.59
N ASN A 199 2.37 6.30 11.74
CA ASN A 199 2.06 6.87 13.05
C ASN A 199 1.20 5.92 13.89
N SER A 200 0.16 5.30 13.33
CA SER A 200 -0.68 4.30 14.02
C SER A 200 0.13 3.08 14.46
N ILE A 201 1.04 2.59 13.60
CA ILE A 201 1.97 1.50 13.95
C ILE A 201 2.89 1.95 15.10
N ALA A 202 3.45 3.15 15.04
CA ALA A 202 4.33 3.66 16.08
C ALA A 202 3.61 3.77 17.43
N GLU A 203 2.35 4.22 17.46
CA GLU A 203 1.52 4.27 18.67
C GLU A 203 1.24 2.87 19.21
N SER A 204 0.91 1.92 18.35
CA SER A 204 0.72 0.52 18.73
C SER A 204 1.98 -0.07 19.38
N LEU A 205 3.15 0.16 18.81
CA LEU A 205 4.42 -0.31 19.35
C LEU A 205 4.79 0.41 20.66
N ARG A 206 4.53 1.70 20.78
CA ARG A 206 4.73 2.45 22.04
C ARG A 206 3.85 1.88 23.15
N SER A 207 2.63 1.45 22.88
CA SER A 207 1.71 0.86 23.84
C SER A 207 2.23 -0.44 24.48
N ILE A 208 3.15 -1.13 23.81
CA ILE A 208 3.80 -2.35 24.31
C ILE A 208 5.23 -2.11 24.81
N GLY A 209 5.67 -0.85 24.89
CA GLY A 209 6.93 -0.47 25.54
C GLY A 209 8.10 -0.18 24.60
N PHE A 210 7.86 -0.02 23.30
CA PHE A 210 8.89 0.50 22.40
C PHE A 210 9.02 2.03 22.49
N ASN A 211 10.24 2.52 22.28
CA ASN A 211 10.50 3.89 21.87
C ASN A 211 10.64 3.90 20.34
N VAL A 212 9.69 4.48 19.65
CA VAL A 212 9.63 4.49 18.18
C VAL A 212 9.81 5.90 17.65
N THR A 213 10.78 6.07 16.75
CA THR A 213 10.95 7.29 15.96
C THR A 213 10.41 7.05 14.55
N VAL A 214 9.40 7.81 14.13
CA VAL A 214 8.94 7.79 12.73
C VAL A 214 9.88 8.66 11.91
N ASP A 215 10.55 8.05 10.94
CA ASP A 215 11.49 8.68 10.02
C ASP A 215 10.79 8.90 8.66
N ALA A 216 10.03 9.99 8.57
CA ALA A 216 9.30 10.36 7.37
C ALA A 216 10.19 11.20 6.45
N VAL A 217 10.55 10.64 5.29
CA VAL A 217 11.47 11.28 4.33
C VAL A 217 10.89 11.26 2.91
N PRO A 218 11.30 12.18 2.01
CA PRO A 218 10.94 12.14 0.60
C PRO A 218 11.34 10.81 -0.08
N LEU A 219 10.65 10.49 -1.17
CA LEU A 219 10.77 9.19 -1.86
C LEU A 219 12.21 8.84 -2.27
N ASP A 220 12.98 9.80 -2.76
CA ASP A 220 14.38 9.61 -3.15
C ASP A 220 15.25 9.18 -1.96
N LYS A 221 15.12 9.85 -0.81
CA LYS A 221 15.79 9.50 0.43
C LYS A 221 15.29 8.18 1.02
N TYR A 222 13.99 7.92 0.93
CA TYR A 222 13.41 6.65 1.33
C TYR A 222 14.07 5.50 0.57
N ASN A 223 14.13 5.59 -0.76
CA ASN A 223 14.75 4.58 -1.61
C ASN A 223 16.25 4.39 -1.31
N GLN A 224 16.97 5.48 -1.04
CA GLN A 224 18.37 5.42 -0.63
C GLN A 224 18.56 4.64 0.68
N LYS A 225 17.74 4.93 1.70
CA LYS A 225 17.79 4.24 3.00
C LYS A 225 17.42 2.76 2.88
N ILE A 226 16.40 2.42 2.08
CA ILE A 226 16.05 1.01 1.78
C ILE A 226 17.25 0.29 1.16
N SER A 227 17.85 0.87 0.11
CA SER A 227 18.97 0.26 -0.61
C SER A 227 20.23 0.07 0.25
N SER A 228 20.45 0.96 1.23
CA SER A 228 21.59 0.88 2.16
C SER A 228 21.29 0.05 3.42
N GLY A 229 20.04 -0.37 3.67
CA GLY A 229 19.65 -1.03 4.91
C GLY A 229 19.61 -0.13 6.14
N ASP A 230 19.57 1.21 5.96
CA ASP A 230 19.55 2.21 7.04
C ASP A 230 18.13 2.38 7.62
N PHE A 231 17.61 1.33 8.21
CA PHE A 231 16.32 1.31 8.90
C PHE A 231 16.26 0.15 9.90
N ASN A 232 15.34 0.25 10.89
CA ASN A 232 14.94 -0.89 11.70
C ASN A 232 13.63 -1.51 11.15
N LEU A 233 12.64 -0.65 10.92
CA LEU A 233 11.36 -0.98 10.30
C LEU A 233 11.15 -0.05 9.11
N TYR A 234 10.42 -0.51 8.10
CA TYR A 234 9.96 0.37 7.02
C TYR A 234 8.57 0.00 6.54
N LEU A 235 7.80 0.98 6.12
CA LEU A 235 6.50 0.77 5.50
C LEU A 235 6.68 0.78 3.99
N GLY A 236 6.64 -0.42 3.39
CA GLY A 236 6.84 -0.64 1.97
C GLY A 236 5.54 -0.90 1.23
N GLU A 237 5.60 -0.78 -0.09
CA GLU A 237 4.52 -1.16 -1.00
C GLU A 237 5.09 -1.86 -2.24
N ILE A 238 4.37 -2.86 -2.69
CA ILE A 238 4.61 -3.52 -3.98
C ILE A 238 3.28 -3.74 -4.70
N LYS A 239 3.34 -3.87 -6.01
CA LYS A 239 2.22 -4.35 -6.80
C LYS A 239 2.32 -5.87 -6.92
N LEU A 240 1.32 -6.57 -6.36
CA LEU A 240 1.22 -8.03 -6.47
C LEU A 240 0.91 -8.42 -7.91
N THR A 241 1.50 -9.52 -8.35
CA THR A 241 1.27 -10.11 -9.67
C THR A 241 0.36 -11.33 -9.56
N GLU A 242 -0.44 -11.57 -10.58
CA GLU A 242 -1.41 -12.69 -10.61
C GLU A 242 -0.74 -14.07 -10.63
N ASN A 243 0.55 -14.14 -10.99
CA ASN A 243 1.33 -15.38 -10.98
C ASN A 243 1.86 -15.78 -9.60
N LEU A 244 1.42 -15.10 -8.53
CA LEU A 244 1.81 -15.35 -7.13
C LEU A 244 3.32 -15.27 -6.88
N ASP A 245 4.03 -14.44 -7.64
CA ASP A 245 5.48 -14.27 -7.51
C ASP A 245 5.83 -13.49 -6.22
N LEU A 246 6.47 -14.17 -5.28
CA LEU A 246 6.92 -13.60 -4.01
C LEU A 246 8.37 -13.10 -4.02
N ARG A 247 9.10 -13.23 -5.14
CA ARG A 247 10.50 -12.77 -5.23
C ARG A 247 10.71 -11.30 -4.83
N PRO A 248 9.77 -10.37 -5.05
CA PRO A 248 9.94 -8.99 -4.59
C PRO A 248 10.05 -8.81 -3.06
N PHE A 249 9.74 -9.84 -2.26
CA PHE A 249 9.84 -9.80 -0.80
C PHE A 249 11.14 -10.41 -0.25
N PHE A 250 11.95 -11.06 -1.10
CA PHE A 250 13.14 -11.81 -0.66
C PHE A 250 14.39 -11.45 -1.46
#